data_9b86a34ea71757d97ed81d880094391b
#
_entry.id   9b86a34ea71757d97ed81d880094391b
#
_cell.length_a   1.000
_cell.length_b   1.000
_cell.length_c   1.000
_cell.angle_alpha   90.00
_cell.angle_beta   90.00
_cell.angle_gamma   90.00
#
_symmetry.space_group_name_H-M   'P 1'
#
loop_
_entity.id
_entity.type
_entity.pdbx_description
1 polymer ?
#
loop_
_entity_poly.entity_id
_entity_poly.type
_entity_poly.pdbx_seq_one_letter_code
_entity_poly.pdbx_strand_id
1 'polypeptide(L)'
;MRHLTMILALVFLTLQAVAQSAPAPAPAPAWSPSKDIGVFVFPKNGQNADKQLKDESDCYGMAKQQTGIDPKAPAKAPMTAEEKQAQQKQAAASAPQTQGTRVRGAARGAAGGAAIGAIAGDAGKGAAIGAVGGTMRGGMKQRQANAASKQQAAQQTAAAQKEAESQAKLAHSEGMDTFQRAFGACMDARGYSVK
;
A
#
# COMPACT_ATOMS: atom_id res chain seq x y z
N MET A 1 54.31 -29.21 -63.91
CA MET A 1 54.24 -28.74 -62.48
C MET A 1 53.50 -27.43 -62.32
N ARG A 2 53.55 -26.49 -63.27
CA ARG A 2 52.84 -25.15 -63.12
C ARG A 2 51.30 -25.22 -63.18
N HIS A 3 50.72 -26.23 -63.86
CA HIS A 3 49.26 -26.38 -63.99
C HIS A 3 48.62 -27.05 -62.75
N LEU A 4 49.38 -27.89 -62.02
CA LEU A 4 48.91 -28.58 -60.84
C LEU A 4 48.75 -27.61 -59.64
N THR A 5 49.65 -26.63 -59.56
CA THR A 5 49.59 -25.59 -58.52
C THR A 5 48.45 -24.57 -58.71
N MET A 6 48.09 -24.33 -60.01
CA MET A 6 46.99 -23.42 -60.36
C MET A 6 45.61 -24.04 -60.06
N ILE A 7 45.45 -25.35 -60.22
CA ILE A 7 44.22 -26.10 -59.94
C ILE A 7 44.02 -26.18 -58.41
N LEU A 8 45.08 -26.38 -57.64
CA LEU A 8 45.00 -26.42 -56.16
C LEU A 8 44.62 -25.06 -55.54
N ALA A 9 45.09 -23.94 -56.14
CA ALA A 9 44.75 -22.61 -55.71
C ALA A 9 43.26 -22.23 -55.98
N LEU A 10 42.70 -22.73 -57.10
CA LEU A 10 41.31 -22.50 -57.48
C LEU A 10 40.31 -23.28 -56.58
N VAL A 11 40.67 -24.48 -56.10
CA VAL A 11 39.83 -25.30 -55.21
C VAL A 11 39.82 -24.73 -53.82
N PHE A 12 40.89 -24.06 -53.37
CA PHE A 12 40.93 -23.42 -52.06
C PHE A 12 40.09 -22.12 -51.97
N LEU A 13 39.84 -21.45 -53.14
CA LEU A 13 39.10 -20.20 -53.18
C LEU A 13 37.58 -20.37 -53.12
N THR A 14 37.06 -21.60 -53.34
CA THR A 14 35.62 -21.88 -53.35
C THR A 14 35.05 -22.36 -52.00
N LEU A 15 35.92 -22.59 -51.01
CA LEU A 15 35.46 -23.13 -49.69
C LEU A 15 35.17 -22.06 -48.65
N GLN A 16 35.31 -20.78 -48.97
CA GLN A 16 35.11 -19.71 -47.99
C GLN A 16 33.79 -18.93 -48.08
N ALA A 17 32.82 -19.40 -48.86
CA ALA A 17 31.61 -18.64 -49.18
C ALA A 17 30.34 -19.12 -48.44
N VAL A 18 30.44 -19.88 -47.36
CA VAL A 18 29.25 -20.24 -46.53
C VAL A 18 29.49 -19.94 -45.06
N ALA A 19 29.95 -18.73 -44.77
CA ALA A 19 29.67 -18.14 -43.47
C ALA A 19 28.22 -17.64 -43.54
N GLN A 20 27.25 -18.52 -43.30
CA GLN A 20 25.87 -18.15 -43.12
C GLN A 20 25.84 -17.25 -41.87
N SER A 21 25.67 -15.96 -42.10
CA SER A 21 25.30 -15.00 -41.03
C SER A 21 24.03 -15.56 -40.40
N ALA A 22 24.12 -16.10 -39.19
CA ALA A 22 22.95 -16.38 -38.39
C ALA A 22 22.13 -15.09 -38.37
N PRO A 23 20.83 -15.12 -38.69
CA PRO A 23 20.01 -13.93 -38.59
C PRO A 23 20.16 -13.35 -37.17
N ALA A 24 20.50 -12.07 -37.11
CA ALA A 24 20.57 -11.38 -35.83
C ALA A 24 19.27 -11.64 -35.06
N PRO A 25 19.33 -11.99 -33.77
CA PRO A 25 18.12 -12.19 -32.98
C PRO A 25 17.24 -10.93 -33.11
N ALA A 26 16.00 -11.12 -33.54
CA ALA A 26 15.04 -10.01 -33.62
C ALA A 26 15.03 -9.26 -32.29
N PRO A 27 15.02 -7.92 -32.31
CA PRO A 27 14.96 -7.16 -31.08
C PRO A 27 13.77 -7.67 -30.26
N ALA A 28 14.02 -8.05 -29.00
CA ALA A 28 12.97 -8.51 -28.11
C ALA A 28 11.88 -7.43 -28.05
N PRO A 29 10.59 -7.80 -28.16
CA PRO A 29 9.51 -6.82 -28.13
C PRO A 29 9.65 -5.94 -26.88
N ALA A 30 9.52 -4.64 -27.07
CA ALA A 30 9.69 -3.64 -26.01
C ALA A 30 8.73 -3.85 -24.82
N TRP A 31 7.63 -4.55 -25.06
CA TRP A 31 6.61 -4.89 -24.08
C TRP A 31 6.18 -6.36 -24.23
N SER A 32 5.99 -7.05 -23.09
CA SER A 32 5.34 -8.36 -23.05
C SER A 32 4.42 -8.46 -21.85
N PRO A 33 3.25 -9.09 -21.97
CA PRO A 33 2.30 -9.28 -20.88
C PRO A 33 2.89 -9.99 -19.66
N SER A 34 3.76 -10.96 -19.86
CA SER A 34 4.44 -11.70 -18.79
C SER A 34 5.30 -10.80 -17.90
N LYS A 35 6.00 -9.82 -18.49
CA LYS A 35 6.79 -8.84 -17.72
C LYS A 35 5.94 -7.95 -16.85
N ASP A 36 4.77 -7.53 -17.34
CA ASP A 36 3.85 -6.67 -16.57
C ASP A 36 3.33 -7.34 -15.29
N ILE A 37 3.18 -8.66 -15.33
CA ILE A 37 2.70 -9.45 -14.20
C ILE A 37 3.81 -10.14 -13.41
N GLY A 38 5.07 -9.93 -13.78
CA GLY A 38 6.24 -10.42 -13.05
C GLY A 38 6.49 -11.93 -13.17
N VAL A 39 6.09 -12.55 -14.28
CA VAL A 39 6.33 -13.98 -14.54
C VAL A 39 7.25 -14.17 -15.73
N PHE A 40 7.92 -15.33 -15.77
CA PHE A 40 8.76 -15.76 -16.89
C PHE A 40 8.08 -16.88 -17.67
N VAL A 41 8.04 -16.73 -18.99
CA VAL A 41 7.42 -17.68 -19.91
C VAL A 41 8.48 -18.34 -20.78
N PHE A 42 8.51 -19.67 -20.77
CA PHE A 42 9.46 -20.49 -21.52
C PHE A 42 8.71 -21.41 -22.50
N PRO A 43 9.04 -21.38 -23.81
CA PRO A 43 8.43 -22.26 -24.78
C PRO A 43 8.92 -23.71 -24.58
N LYS A 44 7.98 -24.69 -24.55
CA LYS A 44 8.31 -26.14 -24.47
C LYS A 44 8.42 -26.79 -25.83
N ASN A 45 7.78 -26.23 -26.88
CA ASN A 45 7.63 -26.85 -28.19
C ASN A 45 8.30 -26.01 -29.30
N GLY A 46 9.32 -25.21 -28.98
CA GLY A 46 10.05 -24.42 -29.97
C GLY A 46 9.25 -23.28 -30.60
N GLN A 47 8.26 -22.74 -29.90
CA GLN A 47 7.49 -21.57 -30.35
C GLN A 47 8.44 -20.38 -30.52
N ASN A 48 8.28 -19.63 -31.61
CA ASN A 48 9.05 -18.42 -31.85
C ASN A 48 8.52 -17.23 -31.00
N ALA A 49 9.29 -16.14 -30.96
CA ALA A 49 8.98 -14.98 -30.14
C ALA A 49 7.65 -14.30 -30.51
N ASP A 50 7.33 -14.21 -31.79
CA ASP A 50 6.08 -13.59 -32.26
C ASP A 50 4.84 -14.38 -31.81
N LYS A 51 4.92 -15.72 -31.95
CA LYS A 51 3.87 -16.62 -31.49
C LYS A 51 3.72 -16.54 -29.97
N GLN A 52 4.85 -16.52 -29.25
CA GLN A 52 4.83 -16.39 -27.78
C GLN A 52 4.13 -15.09 -27.37
N LEU A 53 4.49 -13.95 -27.96
CA LEU A 53 3.89 -12.66 -27.64
C LEU A 53 2.37 -12.64 -27.91
N LYS A 54 1.93 -13.24 -29.00
CA LYS A 54 0.51 -13.38 -29.31
C LYS A 54 -0.20 -14.24 -28.28
N ASP A 55 0.35 -15.41 -27.97
CA ASP A 55 -0.21 -16.33 -26.98
C ASP A 55 -0.27 -15.70 -25.57
N GLU A 56 0.77 -14.94 -25.18
CA GLU A 56 0.79 -14.17 -23.94
C GLU A 56 -0.32 -13.11 -23.91
N SER A 57 -0.52 -12.38 -25.02
CA SER A 57 -1.56 -11.35 -25.12
C SER A 57 -2.96 -11.94 -24.99
N ASP A 58 -3.21 -13.06 -25.67
CA ASP A 58 -4.50 -13.76 -25.61
C ASP A 58 -4.77 -14.29 -24.19
N CYS A 59 -3.76 -14.93 -23.55
CA CYS A 59 -3.87 -15.46 -22.19
C CYS A 59 -4.02 -14.35 -21.15
N TYR A 60 -3.39 -13.20 -21.35
CA TYR A 60 -3.58 -12.03 -20.51
C TYR A 60 -5.03 -11.51 -20.57
N GLY A 61 -5.58 -11.40 -21.79
CA GLY A 61 -6.98 -11.02 -21.97
C GLY A 61 -7.95 -12.01 -21.33
N MET A 62 -7.71 -13.31 -21.49
CA MET A 62 -8.52 -14.36 -20.86
C MET A 62 -8.44 -14.30 -19.33
N ALA A 63 -7.25 -14.20 -18.77
CA ALA A 63 -7.06 -14.09 -17.33
C ALA A 63 -7.79 -12.87 -16.74
N LYS A 64 -7.73 -11.72 -17.44
CA LYS A 64 -8.45 -10.51 -17.06
C LYS A 64 -9.98 -10.72 -17.06
N GLN A 65 -10.51 -11.41 -18.06
CA GLN A 65 -11.95 -11.71 -18.13
C GLN A 65 -12.39 -12.69 -17.04
N GLN A 66 -11.59 -13.73 -16.77
CA GLN A 66 -11.93 -14.74 -15.77
C GLN A 66 -11.84 -14.24 -14.34
N THR A 67 -10.82 -13.46 -14.04
CA THR A 67 -10.56 -12.99 -12.67
C THR A 67 -11.20 -11.64 -12.35
N GLY A 68 -11.54 -10.85 -13.37
CA GLY A 68 -11.99 -9.46 -13.21
C GLY A 68 -10.86 -8.51 -12.75
N ILE A 69 -9.61 -9.00 -12.68
CA ILE A 69 -8.46 -8.25 -12.19
C ILE A 69 -7.73 -7.62 -13.37
N ASP A 70 -7.42 -6.34 -13.28
CA ASP A 70 -6.57 -5.64 -14.22
C ASP A 70 -5.20 -5.38 -13.59
N PRO A 71 -4.14 -6.12 -13.98
CA PRO A 71 -2.79 -5.91 -13.42
C PRO A 71 -2.23 -4.51 -13.67
N LYS A 72 -2.73 -3.82 -14.72
CA LYS A 72 -2.32 -2.43 -15.02
C LYS A 72 -3.10 -1.39 -14.23
N ALA A 73 -4.18 -1.80 -13.55
CA ALA A 73 -4.89 -0.89 -12.68
C ALA A 73 -3.97 -0.50 -11.52
N PRO A 74 -3.82 0.81 -11.23
CA PRO A 74 -3.01 1.21 -10.10
C PRO A 74 -3.60 0.61 -8.83
N ALA A 75 -2.75 0.01 -7.99
CA ALA A 75 -3.15 -0.31 -6.63
C ALA A 75 -3.75 0.96 -6.01
N LYS A 76 -4.84 0.81 -5.23
CA LYS A 76 -5.45 1.96 -4.56
C LYS A 76 -4.35 2.79 -3.91
N ALA A 77 -4.18 4.02 -4.37
CA ALA A 77 -3.12 4.89 -3.90
C ALA A 77 -3.20 5.01 -2.37
N PRO A 78 -2.11 4.83 -1.67
CA PRO A 78 -2.08 5.05 -0.24
C PRO A 78 -2.47 6.51 0.03
N MET A 79 -3.22 6.74 1.11
CA MET A 79 -3.58 8.10 1.52
C MET A 79 -2.32 8.95 1.68
N THR A 80 -2.38 10.18 1.21
CA THR A 80 -1.29 11.14 1.39
C THR A 80 -1.08 11.48 2.87
N ALA A 81 0.07 12.04 3.20
CA ALA A 81 0.36 12.46 4.58
C ALA A 81 -0.63 13.53 5.06
N GLU A 82 -1.04 14.43 4.15
CA GLU A 82 -2.02 15.49 4.42
C GLU A 82 -3.41 14.91 4.70
N GLU A 83 -3.87 13.95 3.90
CA GLU A 83 -5.16 13.27 4.11
C GLU A 83 -5.19 12.52 5.43
N LYS A 84 -4.11 11.79 5.77
CA LYS A 84 -3.97 11.09 7.05
C LYS A 84 -4.04 12.06 8.24
N GLN A 85 -3.32 13.19 8.15
CA GLN A 85 -3.35 14.22 9.18
C GLN A 85 -4.72 14.87 9.29
N ALA A 86 -5.39 15.15 8.17
CA ALA A 86 -6.73 15.72 8.15
C ALA A 86 -7.73 14.82 8.87
N GLN A 87 -7.72 13.51 8.58
CA GLN A 87 -8.56 12.54 9.28
C GLN A 87 -8.26 12.45 10.78
N GLN A 88 -6.99 12.44 11.17
CA GLN A 88 -6.60 12.42 12.59
C GLN A 88 -7.05 13.69 13.33
N LYS A 89 -6.90 14.86 12.69
CA LYS A 89 -7.38 16.14 13.24
C LYS A 89 -8.91 16.14 13.38
N GLN A 90 -9.62 15.62 12.39
CA GLN A 90 -11.06 15.51 12.43
C GLN A 90 -11.51 14.54 13.52
N ALA A 91 -10.88 13.38 13.67
CA ALA A 91 -11.15 12.43 14.74
C ALA A 91 -10.88 13.04 16.12
N ALA A 92 -9.78 13.78 16.28
CA ALA A 92 -9.48 14.50 17.51
C ALA A 92 -10.48 15.62 17.81
N ALA A 93 -10.99 16.31 16.77
CA ALA A 93 -12.03 17.35 16.96
C ALA A 93 -13.38 16.75 17.39
N SER A 94 -13.72 15.57 16.85
CA SER A 94 -14.95 14.84 17.15
C SER A 94 -14.86 13.99 18.44
N ALA A 95 -13.69 13.92 19.07
CA ALA A 95 -13.49 13.12 20.27
C ALA A 95 -14.43 13.57 21.41
N PRO A 96 -15.01 12.63 22.17
CA PRO A 96 -15.87 12.93 23.28
C PRO A 96 -15.19 13.88 24.29
N GLN A 97 -15.86 14.97 24.63
CA GLN A 97 -15.34 15.95 25.57
C GLN A 97 -16.06 15.83 26.91
N THR A 98 -15.27 15.80 27.94
CA THR A 98 -15.80 15.85 29.33
C THR A 98 -16.30 17.26 29.63
N GLN A 99 -17.59 17.39 29.95
CA GLN A 99 -18.19 18.66 30.33
C GLN A 99 -18.61 18.62 31.83
N GLY A 100 -18.71 19.77 32.43
CA GLY A 100 -19.26 19.89 33.82
C GLY A 100 -18.26 19.62 34.94
N THR A 101 -17.02 19.24 34.68
CA THR A 101 -16.02 19.02 35.74
C THR A 101 -15.64 20.31 36.49
N ARG A 102 -15.76 21.48 35.85
CA ARG A 102 -15.58 22.79 36.49
C ARG A 102 -16.68 23.07 37.52
N VAL A 103 -17.93 22.80 37.13
CA VAL A 103 -19.10 23.01 38.02
C VAL A 103 -19.02 22.05 39.20
N ARG A 104 -18.71 20.76 38.96
CA ARG A 104 -18.51 19.78 40.04
C ARG A 104 -17.31 20.14 40.93
N GLY A 105 -16.24 20.69 40.37
CA GLY A 105 -15.08 21.19 41.10
C GLY A 105 -15.46 22.39 42.00
N ALA A 106 -16.21 23.34 41.43
CA ALA A 106 -16.71 24.51 42.20
C ALA A 106 -17.59 24.08 43.38
N ALA A 107 -18.57 23.20 43.16
CA ALA A 107 -19.47 22.71 44.18
C ALA A 107 -18.73 22.00 45.34
N ARG A 108 -17.79 21.11 45.00
CA ARG A 108 -16.97 20.41 45.99
C ARG A 108 -16.02 21.36 46.73
N GLY A 109 -15.42 22.30 46.02
CA GLY A 109 -14.57 23.33 46.62
C GLY A 109 -15.32 24.27 47.53
N ALA A 110 -16.53 24.71 47.15
CA ALA A 110 -17.40 25.54 47.97
C ALA A 110 -17.80 24.82 49.26
N ALA A 111 -18.22 23.56 49.17
CA ALA A 111 -18.61 22.77 50.35
C ALA A 111 -17.44 22.58 51.34
N GLY A 112 -16.25 22.22 50.83
CA GLY A 112 -15.04 22.07 51.66
C GLY A 112 -14.56 23.40 52.23
N GLY A 113 -14.60 24.48 51.44
CA GLY A 113 -14.23 25.83 51.88
C GLY A 113 -15.19 26.41 52.90
N ALA A 114 -16.51 26.16 52.77
CA ALA A 114 -17.50 26.57 53.77
C ALA A 114 -17.24 25.89 55.11
N ALA A 115 -16.94 24.62 55.17
CA ALA A 115 -16.64 23.89 56.40
C ALA A 115 -15.41 24.44 57.12
N ILE A 116 -14.34 24.74 56.37
CA ILE A 116 -13.11 25.34 56.91
C ILE A 116 -13.38 26.80 57.37
N GLY A 117 -14.10 27.58 56.55
CA GLY A 117 -14.47 28.98 56.85
C GLY A 117 -15.39 29.10 58.03
N ALA A 118 -16.26 28.12 58.26
CA ALA A 118 -17.11 28.09 59.47
C ALA A 118 -16.29 27.97 60.78
N ILE A 119 -15.20 27.20 60.75
CA ILE A 119 -14.27 27.09 61.89
C ILE A 119 -13.50 28.40 62.11
N ALA A 120 -13.19 29.12 61.00
CA ALA A 120 -12.50 30.43 61.06
C ALA A 120 -13.40 31.62 61.22
N GLY A 121 -14.74 31.43 61.45
CA GLY A 121 -15.73 32.48 61.73
C GLY A 121 -16.39 33.11 60.48
N ASP A 122 -16.10 32.68 59.26
CA ASP A 122 -16.72 33.20 58.03
C ASP A 122 -16.87 32.10 56.93
N ALA A 123 -17.96 31.34 57.05
CA ALA A 123 -18.28 30.25 56.11
C ALA A 123 -18.48 30.74 54.66
N GLY A 124 -18.97 31.99 54.48
CA GLY A 124 -19.23 32.59 53.18
C GLY A 124 -17.94 32.88 52.43
N LYS A 125 -16.96 33.46 53.05
CA LYS A 125 -15.65 33.72 52.47
C LYS A 125 -14.91 32.40 52.18
N GLY A 126 -14.98 31.45 53.11
CA GLY A 126 -14.43 30.12 52.91
C GLY A 126 -15.02 29.36 51.66
N ALA A 127 -16.35 29.44 51.54
CA ALA A 127 -17.04 28.87 50.38
C ALA A 127 -16.63 29.54 49.05
N ALA A 128 -16.51 30.85 49.01
CA ALA A 128 -16.10 31.59 47.82
C ALA A 128 -14.66 31.24 47.36
N ILE A 129 -13.73 31.22 48.32
CA ILE A 129 -12.32 30.82 48.02
C ILE A 129 -12.25 29.36 47.57
N GLY A 130 -12.97 28.47 48.22
CA GLY A 130 -13.04 27.06 47.87
C GLY A 130 -13.66 26.80 46.50
N ALA A 131 -14.70 27.56 46.14
CA ALA A 131 -15.31 27.49 44.81
C ALA A 131 -14.33 27.90 43.71
N VAL A 132 -13.58 28.98 43.90
CA VAL A 132 -12.55 29.43 42.94
C VAL A 132 -11.44 28.37 42.78
N GLY A 133 -10.91 27.85 43.88
CA GLY A 133 -9.91 26.77 43.84
C GLY A 133 -10.45 25.48 43.20
N GLY A 134 -11.71 25.14 43.50
CA GLY A 134 -12.41 24.00 42.92
C GLY A 134 -12.64 24.11 41.41
N THR A 135 -13.01 25.32 40.91
CA THR A 135 -13.16 25.57 39.47
C THR A 135 -11.84 25.46 38.72
N MET A 136 -10.75 26.00 39.29
CA MET A 136 -9.41 25.89 38.66
C MET A 136 -8.96 24.43 38.56
N ARG A 137 -9.07 23.65 39.66
CA ARG A 137 -8.69 22.24 39.70
C ARG A 137 -9.58 21.38 38.77
N GLY A 138 -10.91 21.65 38.77
CA GLY A 138 -11.84 21.00 37.86
C GLY A 138 -11.56 21.33 36.40
N GLY A 139 -11.20 22.58 36.11
CA GLY A 139 -10.82 23.03 34.78
C GLY A 139 -9.54 22.37 34.25
N MET A 140 -8.51 22.21 35.10
CA MET A 140 -7.29 21.49 34.72
C MET A 140 -7.56 20.02 34.42
N LYS A 141 -8.32 19.32 35.28
CA LYS A 141 -8.73 17.92 35.03
C LYS A 141 -9.52 17.77 33.73
N GLN A 142 -10.42 18.70 33.43
CA GLN A 142 -11.20 18.70 32.20
C GLN A 142 -10.30 18.87 30.97
N ARG A 143 -9.36 19.83 31.04
CA ARG A 143 -8.40 20.03 29.92
C ARG A 143 -7.54 18.78 29.67
N GLN A 144 -7.05 18.17 30.76
CA GLN A 144 -6.23 16.96 30.67
C GLN A 144 -7.02 15.77 30.11
N ALA A 145 -8.27 15.55 30.60
CA ALA A 145 -9.14 14.51 30.10
C ALA A 145 -9.48 14.71 28.61
N ASN A 146 -9.79 15.95 28.20
CA ASN A 146 -10.10 16.27 26.80
C ASN A 146 -8.86 16.16 25.91
N ALA A 147 -7.67 16.50 26.40
CA ALA A 147 -6.42 16.29 25.68
C ALA A 147 -6.15 14.79 25.47
N ALA A 148 -6.34 13.98 26.52
CA ALA A 148 -6.16 12.53 26.45
C ALA A 148 -7.15 11.88 25.46
N SER A 149 -8.44 12.26 25.48
CA SER A 149 -9.44 11.72 24.55
C SER A 149 -9.13 12.09 23.09
N LYS A 150 -8.63 13.31 22.83
CA LYS A 150 -8.20 13.72 21.48
C LYS A 150 -6.99 12.93 21.01
N GLN A 151 -6.00 12.72 21.88
CA GLN A 151 -4.83 11.90 21.55
C GLN A 151 -5.24 10.44 21.26
N GLN A 152 -6.11 9.88 22.10
CA GLN A 152 -6.59 8.51 21.89
C GLN A 152 -7.35 8.37 20.57
N ALA A 153 -8.23 9.31 20.22
CA ALA A 153 -8.95 9.30 18.95
C ALA A 153 -7.99 9.40 17.75
N ALA A 154 -6.97 10.26 17.83
CA ALA A 154 -5.96 10.38 16.79
C ALA A 154 -5.13 9.09 16.65
N GLN A 155 -4.76 8.44 17.76
CA GLN A 155 -4.02 7.16 17.73
C GLN A 155 -4.86 6.02 17.15
N GLN A 156 -6.12 5.91 17.53
CA GLN A 156 -7.03 4.91 16.97
C GLN A 156 -7.21 5.09 15.45
N THR A 157 -7.36 6.34 15.00
CA THR A 157 -7.44 6.65 13.56
C THR A 157 -6.15 6.28 12.83
N ALA A 158 -4.99 6.58 13.42
CA ALA A 158 -3.70 6.21 12.84
C ALA A 158 -3.50 4.69 12.77
N ALA A 159 -3.96 3.95 13.77
CA ALA A 159 -3.92 2.48 13.76
C ALA A 159 -4.83 1.92 12.67
N ALA A 160 -6.07 2.39 12.59
CA ALA A 160 -7.02 1.98 11.56
C ALA A 160 -6.52 2.28 10.13
N GLN A 161 -5.84 3.42 9.92
CA GLN A 161 -5.21 3.76 8.64
C GLN A 161 -4.12 2.75 8.25
N LYS A 162 -3.27 2.36 9.20
CA LYS A 162 -2.22 1.35 8.95
C LYS A 162 -2.81 -0.02 8.61
N GLU A 163 -3.84 -0.43 9.33
CA GLU A 163 -4.55 -1.69 9.07
C GLU A 163 -5.20 -1.67 7.67
N ALA A 164 -5.88 -0.58 7.31
CA ALA A 164 -6.48 -0.44 5.98
C ALA A 164 -5.44 -0.49 4.86
N GLU A 165 -4.27 0.13 5.05
CA GLU A 165 -3.17 0.06 4.07
C GLU A 165 -2.59 -1.35 3.96
N SER A 166 -2.43 -2.07 5.07
CA SER A 166 -1.93 -3.45 5.03
C SER A 166 -2.93 -4.39 4.34
N GLN A 167 -4.22 -4.25 4.64
CA GLN A 167 -5.27 -5.02 3.98
C GLN A 167 -5.34 -4.72 2.48
N ALA A 168 -5.20 -3.45 2.06
CA ALA A 168 -5.19 -3.08 0.65
C ALA A 168 -3.99 -3.70 -0.09
N LYS A 169 -2.81 -3.76 0.54
CA LYS A 169 -1.63 -4.42 -0.04
C LYS A 169 -1.82 -5.93 -0.16
N LEU A 170 -2.37 -6.58 0.86
CA LEU A 170 -2.67 -8.01 0.83
C LEU A 170 -3.69 -8.34 -0.25
N ALA A 171 -4.80 -7.60 -0.33
CA ALA A 171 -5.81 -7.80 -1.36
C ALA A 171 -5.25 -7.62 -2.78
N HIS A 172 -4.34 -6.65 -2.97
CA HIS A 172 -3.67 -6.46 -4.25
C HIS A 172 -2.75 -7.64 -4.59
N SER A 173 -1.93 -8.12 -3.64
CA SER A 173 -1.05 -9.28 -3.88
C SER A 173 -1.83 -10.57 -4.15
N GLU A 174 -2.89 -10.84 -3.40
CA GLU A 174 -3.77 -12.00 -3.61
C GLU A 174 -4.48 -11.93 -4.98
N GLY A 175 -4.86 -10.72 -5.40
CA GLY A 175 -5.40 -10.48 -6.73
C GLY A 175 -4.38 -10.82 -7.81
N MET A 176 -3.15 -10.32 -7.69
CA MET A 176 -2.07 -10.61 -8.63
C MET A 176 -1.75 -12.10 -8.70
N ASP A 177 -1.69 -12.80 -7.56
CA ASP A 177 -1.46 -14.25 -7.52
C ASP A 177 -2.58 -15.02 -8.23
N THR A 178 -3.81 -14.59 -8.08
CA THR A 178 -4.97 -15.18 -8.76
C THR A 178 -4.89 -14.97 -10.27
N PHE A 179 -4.52 -13.76 -10.70
CA PHE A 179 -4.31 -13.44 -12.10
C PHE A 179 -3.18 -14.28 -12.71
N GLN A 180 -2.02 -14.36 -12.04
CA GLN A 180 -0.86 -15.14 -12.49
C GLN A 180 -1.21 -16.62 -12.64
N ARG A 181 -2.00 -17.19 -11.73
CA ARG A 181 -2.48 -18.58 -11.84
C ARG A 181 -3.36 -18.79 -13.07
N ALA A 182 -4.31 -17.88 -13.33
CA ALA A 182 -5.18 -17.95 -14.49
C ALA A 182 -4.38 -17.81 -15.80
N PHE A 183 -3.46 -16.85 -15.85
CA PHE A 183 -2.53 -16.66 -16.97
C PHE A 183 -1.66 -17.90 -17.19
N GLY A 184 -1.05 -18.44 -16.12
CA GLY A 184 -0.21 -19.61 -16.17
C GLY A 184 -0.93 -20.84 -16.70
N ALA A 185 -2.15 -21.10 -16.25
CA ALA A 185 -2.97 -22.22 -16.72
C ALA A 185 -3.27 -22.10 -18.22
N CYS A 186 -3.55 -20.89 -18.73
CA CYS A 186 -3.74 -20.67 -20.17
C CYS A 186 -2.46 -20.91 -20.96
N MET A 187 -1.31 -20.43 -20.48
CA MET A 187 -0.02 -20.60 -21.14
C MET A 187 0.44 -22.07 -21.14
N ASP A 188 0.24 -22.78 -20.03
CA ASP A 188 0.54 -24.22 -19.95
C ASP A 188 -0.26 -25.02 -20.97
N ALA A 189 -1.55 -24.72 -21.15
CA ALA A 189 -2.40 -25.34 -22.14
C ALA A 189 -1.90 -25.10 -23.61
N ARG A 190 -1.13 -24.01 -23.83
CA ARG A 190 -0.52 -23.67 -25.13
C ARG A 190 0.90 -24.18 -25.28
N GLY A 191 1.41 -24.93 -24.28
CA GLY A 191 2.73 -25.56 -24.34
C GLY A 191 3.88 -24.65 -23.93
N TYR A 192 3.64 -23.77 -22.98
CA TYR A 192 4.66 -22.96 -22.31
C TYR A 192 4.86 -23.42 -20.86
N SER A 193 5.94 -23.02 -20.24
CA SER A 193 6.18 -23.13 -18.81
C SER A 193 6.22 -21.74 -18.22
N VAL A 194 5.44 -21.49 -17.18
CA VAL A 194 5.39 -20.22 -16.47
C VAL A 194 6.00 -20.36 -15.09
N LYS A 195 6.89 -19.44 -14.72
CA LYS A 195 7.58 -19.40 -13.41
C LYS A 195 7.59 -18.00 -12.85
#